data_54374f3571096a3ebde98b278e222131
#
_entry.id   54374f3571096a3ebde98b278e222131
#
_cell.length_a   1.000
_cell.length_b   1.000
_cell.length_c   1.000
_cell.angle_alpha   90.00
_cell.angle_beta   90.00
_cell.angle_gamma   90.00
#
_symmetry.space_group_name_H-M   'P 1'
#
loop_
_entity.id
_entity.type
_entity.pdbx_description
1 polymer ?
#
loop_
_entity_poly.entity_id
_entity_poly.type
_entity_poly.pdbx_seq_one_letter_code
_entity_poly.pdbx_strand_id
1 'polypeptide(L)'
;DLEWLLAAKPDVVKKQSDYFARYEEVKQQLIAAGRLYPCYETAEELDIKRKMLIGRGLPPIYDRAGLTESEEKRKEYESRGRRPHYRFKLNPEPIVWDDMIRGRVEFDGSKLSDPVMFREDGVVLFTFATSVDDGEMGITHIIRGDDHLTNAARQQIIYDAMGWDIPSMSHIPLIHGADGAK
;
A
#
# COMPACT_ATOMS: atom_id res chain seq x y z
N ASP A 1 23.55 -10.60 8.54
CA ASP A 1 23.91 -11.67 7.95
C ASP A 1 23.65 -11.80 6.45
N LEU A 2 23.35 -10.67 5.77
CA LEU A 2 23.28 -10.62 4.31
C LEU A 2 24.63 -10.95 3.66
N GLU A 3 25.74 -10.53 4.27
CA GLU A 3 27.08 -10.87 3.81
C GLU A 3 27.31 -12.40 3.78
N TRP A 4 26.77 -13.09 4.78
CA TRP A 4 26.87 -14.55 4.86
C TRP A 4 26.00 -15.26 3.84
N LEU A 5 24.74 -14.76 3.65
CA LEU A 5 23.76 -15.38 2.75
C LEU A 5 24.06 -15.13 1.27
N LEU A 6 24.52 -13.93 0.95
CA LEU A 6 24.68 -13.50 -0.45
C LEU A 6 26.13 -13.42 -0.89
N ALA A 7 27.10 -13.66 0.02
CA ALA A 7 28.54 -13.42 -0.20
C ALA A 7 28.80 -11.99 -0.75
N ALA A 8 27.88 -11.06 -0.50
CA ALA A 8 27.94 -9.69 -0.99
C ALA A 8 27.71 -8.73 0.17
N LYS A 9 28.51 -7.69 0.22
CA LYS A 9 28.33 -6.59 1.16
C LYS A 9 27.43 -5.53 0.52
N PRO A 10 26.32 -5.13 1.17
CA PRO A 10 25.50 -4.05 0.65
C PRO A 10 26.25 -2.71 0.70
N ASP A 11 26.14 -1.92 -0.36
CA ASP A 11 26.72 -0.57 -0.41
C ASP A 11 26.00 0.40 0.53
N VAL A 12 24.69 0.24 0.68
CA VAL A 12 23.84 1.07 1.52
C VAL A 12 22.92 0.20 2.38
N VAL A 13 22.84 0.54 3.66
CA VAL A 13 21.88 -0.07 4.59
C VAL A 13 21.04 1.02 5.22
N LYS A 14 19.73 0.97 5.00
CA LYS A 14 18.73 1.85 5.62
C LYS A 14 17.88 1.09 6.63
N LYS A 15 17.55 1.75 7.75
CA LYS A 15 16.53 1.25 8.68
C LYS A 15 15.30 2.14 8.54
N GLN A 16 14.15 1.57 8.28
CA GLN A 16 12.89 2.31 8.12
C GLN A 16 12.56 3.21 9.32
N SER A 17 12.94 2.78 10.54
CA SER A 17 12.79 3.58 11.75
C SER A 17 13.49 4.95 11.72
N ASP A 18 14.52 5.11 10.90
CA ASP A 18 15.30 6.35 10.81
C ASP A 18 14.70 7.34 9.80
N TYR A 19 13.64 6.91 9.05
CA TYR A 19 13.05 7.65 7.95
C TYR A 19 11.60 8.10 8.17
N PHE A 20 11.06 8.02 9.38
CA PHE A 20 9.67 8.41 9.66
C PHE A 20 9.36 9.86 9.28
N ALA A 21 10.28 10.79 9.47
CA ALA A 21 10.11 12.18 9.03
C ALA A 21 9.90 12.27 7.51
N ARG A 22 10.66 11.47 6.74
CA ARG A 22 10.53 11.45 5.28
C ARG A 22 9.21 10.85 4.82
N TYR A 23 8.74 9.78 5.47
CA TYR A 23 7.42 9.23 5.18
C TYR A 23 6.30 10.23 5.45
N GLU A 24 6.42 11.05 6.49
CA GLU A 24 5.45 12.12 6.78
C GLU A 24 5.48 13.22 5.71
N GLU A 25 6.66 13.63 5.22
CA GLU A 25 6.77 14.59 4.11
C GLU A 25 6.09 14.08 2.84
N VAL A 26 6.36 12.84 2.43
CA VAL A 26 5.72 12.20 1.26
C VAL A 26 4.21 12.06 1.46
N LYS A 27 3.76 11.72 2.68
CA LYS A 27 2.34 11.71 3.04
C LYS A 27 1.70 13.07 2.79
N GLN A 28 2.32 14.17 3.23
CA GLN A 28 1.79 15.52 3.03
C GLN A 28 1.74 15.90 1.54
N GLN A 29 2.74 15.52 0.75
CA GLN A 29 2.74 15.72 -0.70
C GLN A 29 1.56 15.00 -1.36
N LEU A 30 1.30 13.74 -1.00
CA LEU A 30 0.19 12.96 -1.54
C LEU A 30 -1.18 13.45 -1.08
N ILE A 31 -1.29 13.99 0.14
CA ILE A 31 -2.50 14.67 0.61
C ILE A 31 -2.76 15.92 -0.23
N ALA A 32 -1.76 16.76 -0.44
CA ALA A 32 -1.86 17.96 -1.26
C ALA A 32 -2.23 17.64 -2.71
N ALA A 33 -1.73 16.51 -3.26
CA ALA A 33 -2.07 16.01 -4.58
C ALA A 33 -3.46 15.32 -4.66
N GLY A 34 -4.20 15.22 -3.54
CA GLY A 34 -5.51 14.56 -3.49
C GLY A 34 -5.44 13.03 -3.68
N ARG A 35 -4.25 12.43 -3.53
CA ARG A 35 -4.04 10.99 -3.67
C ARG A 35 -4.14 10.25 -2.35
N LEU A 36 -3.93 10.92 -1.23
CA LEU A 36 -4.08 10.37 0.10
C LEU A 36 -5.15 11.15 0.86
N TYR A 37 -6.06 10.45 1.53
CA TYR A 37 -7.18 11.09 2.23
C TYR A 37 -7.45 10.46 3.60
N PRO A 38 -7.92 11.25 4.58
CA PRO A 38 -8.23 10.78 5.91
C PRO A 38 -9.56 10.01 5.95
N CYS A 39 -9.60 8.97 6.78
CA CYS A 39 -10.77 8.17 7.09
C CYS A 39 -10.86 8.00 8.61
N TYR A 40 -12.04 8.23 9.19
CA TYR A 40 -12.27 8.20 10.64
C TYR A 40 -13.07 6.99 11.12
N GLU A 41 -13.41 6.07 10.22
CA GLU A 41 -14.12 4.83 10.56
C GLU A 41 -13.24 3.92 11.39
N THR A 42 -13.82 3.34 12.43
CA THR A 42 -13.12 2.37 13.28
C THR A 42 -13.00 1.01 12.61
N ALA A 43 -12.12 0.16 13.13
CA ALA A 43 -11.96 -1.21 12.63
C ALA A 43 -13.28 -2.00 12.70
N GLU A 44 -14.07 -1.79 13.75
CA GLU A 44 -15.38 -2.43 13.95
C GLU A 44 -16.40 -1.93 12.91
N GLU A 45 -16.45 -0.62 12.66
CA GLU A 45 -17.34 -0.02 11.64
C GLU A 45 -17.02 -0.57 10.25
N LEU A 46 -15.72 -0.67 9.91
CA LEU A 46 -15.26 -1.24 8.65
C LEU A 46 -15.56 -2.74 8.52
N ASP A 47 -15.40 -3.50 9.61
CA ASP A 47 -15.72 -4.94 9.61
C ASP A 47 -17.22 -5.19 9.42
N ILE A 48 -18.08 -4.38 10.04
CA ILE A 48 -19.53 -4.44 9.84
C ILE A 48 -19.88 -4.18 8.36
N LYS A 49 -19.34 -3.10 7.77
CA LYS A 49 -19.54 -2.80 6.34
C LYS A 49 -19.09 -3.95 5.45
N ARG A 50 -17.92 -4.51 5.72
CA ARG A 50 -17.37 -5.66 4.99
C ARG A 50 -18.28 -6.89 5.07
N LYS A 51 -18.75 -7.25 6.26
CA LYS A 51 -19.66 -8.37 6.47
C LYS A 51 -21.00 -8.16 5.77
N MET A 52 -21.53 -6.95 5.78
CA MET A 52 -22.75 -6.61 5.05
C MET A 52 -22.61 -6.80 3.54
N LEU A 53 -21.50 -6.38 2.95
CA LEU A 53 -21.23 -6.57 1.51
C LEU A 53 -21.13 -8.05 1.17
N ILE A 54 -20.34 -8.81 1.94
CA ILE A 54 -20.19 -10.26 1.75
C ILE A 54 -21.54 -10.98 1.89
N GLY A 55 -22.34 -10.63 2.89
CA GLY A 55 -23.69 -11.21 3.08
C GLY A 55 -24.67 -10.94 1.93
N ARG A 56 -24.41 -9.91 1.13
CA ARG A 56 -25.15 -9.57 -0.09
C ARG A 56 -24.52 -10.17 -1.37
N GLY A 57 -23.47 -10.97 -1.26
CA GLY A 57 -22.73 -11.50 -2.40
C GLY A 57 -21.92 -10.43 -3.17
N LEU A 58 -21.68 -9.27 -2.57
CA LEU A 58 -20.90 -8.18 -3.16
C LEU A 58 -19.44 -8.24 -2.72
N PRO A 59 -18.50 -7.82 -3.60
CA PRO A 59 -17.10 -7.72 -3.21
C PRO A 59 -16.93 -6.71 -2.07
N PRO A 60 -16.09 -7.00 -1.06
CA PRO A 60 -15.91 -6.12 0.11
C PRO A 60 -14.98 -4.94 -0.19
N ILE A 61 -15.35 -4.13 -1.18
CA ILE A 61 -14.62 -2.93 -1.59
C ILE A 61 -15.03 -1.78 -0.69
N TYR A 62 -14.07 -0.98 -0.25
CA TYR A 62 -14.31 0.23 0.55
C TYR A 62 -15.10 1.27 -0.26
N ASP A 63 -16.17 1.80 0.34
CA ASP A 63 -17.12 2.73 -0.28
C ASP A 63 -16.62 4.16 -0.46
N ARG A 64 -15.38 4.43 -0.08
CA ARG A 64 -14.75 5.75 -0.14
C ARG A 64 -15.48 6.83 0.67
N ALA A 65 -16.18 6.45 1.75
CA ALA A 65 -16.93 7.40 2.59
C ALA A 65 -16.05 8.56 3.09
N GLY A 66 -14.78 8.30 3.42
CA GLY A 66 -13.83 9.32 3.85
C GLY A 66 -13.59 10.46 2.84
N LEU A 67 -13.81 10.22 1.52
CA LEU A 67 -13.70 11.29 0.50
C LEU A 67 -14.86 12.28 0.54
N THR A 68 -16.03 11.85 1.00
CA THR A 68 -17.27 12.64 0.98
C THR A 68 -17.60 13.25 2.34
N GLU A 69 -16.81 12.96 3.37
CA GLU A 69 -17.02 13.52 4.70
C GLU A 69 -16.75 15.01 4.73
N SER A 70 -17.71 15.78 5.31
CA SER A 70 -17.56 17.23 5.48
C SER A 70 -16.50 17.55 6.54
N GLU A 71 -15.96 18.75 6.45
CA GLU A 71 -14.95 19.22 7.41
C GLU A 71 -15.52 19.33 8.84
N GLU A 72 -16.79 19.69 8.97
CA GLU A 72 -17.48 19.74 10.26
C GLU A 72 -17.51 18.35 10.91
N LYS A 73 -17.84 17.33 10.12
CA LYS A 73 -17.91 15.95 10.62
C LYS A 73 -16.53 15.42 11.01
N ARG A 74 -15.48 15.76 10.25
CA ARG A 74 -14.09 15.43 10.61
C ARG A 74 -13.71 16.06 11.95
N LYS A 75 -14.01 17.36 12.16
CA LYS A 75 -13.79 18.05 13.44
C LYS A 75 -14.59 17.43 14.59
N GLU A 76 -15.81 16.96 14.33
CA GLU A 76 -16.61 16.24 15.30
C GLU A 76 -15.93 14.93 15.73
N TYR A 77 -15.40 14.14 14.79
CA TYR A 77 -14.67 12.92 15.10
C TYR A 77 -13.41 13.22 15.94
N GLU A 78 -12.65 14.23 15.56
CA GLU A 78 -11.44 14.65 16.27
C GLU A 78 -11.75 15.13 17.69
N SER A 79 -12.86 15.89 17.89
CA SER A 79 -13.31 16.33 19.21
C SER A 79 -13.69 15.16 20.15
N ARG A 80 -14.07 14.02 19.56
CA ARG A 80 -14.34 12.76 20.26
C ARG A 80 -13.10 11.88 20.45
N GLY A 81 -11.91 12.39 20.10
CA GLY A 81 -10.64 11.69 20.24
C GLY A 81 -10.34 10.67 19.13
N ARG A 82 -11.15 10.62 18.06
CA ARG A 82 -10.84 9.77 16.92
C ARG A 82 -9.67 10.37 16.13
N ARG A 83 -8.74 9.50 15.72
CA ARG A 83 -7.65 9.87 14.82
C ARG A 83 -7.88 9.25 13.46
N PRO A 84 -7.54 9.95 12.36
CA PRO A 84 -7.71 9.37 11.03
C PRO A 84 -6.65 8.32 10.73
N HIS A 85 -7.06 7.24 10.08
CA HIS A 85 -6.17 6.46 9.24
C HIS A 85 -6.20 7.05 7.83
N TYR A 86 -5.17 6.80 7.01
CA TYR A 86 -5.09 7.38 5.67
C TYR A 86 -5.13 6.29 4.61
N ARG A 87 -5.99 6.51 3.60
CA ARG A 87 -6.12 5.62 2.44
C ARG A 87 -5.59 6.29 1.19
N PHE A 88 -4.99 5.47 0.32
CA PHE A 88 -4.54 5.92 -0.99
C PHE A 88 -5.67 5.74 -2.01
N LYS A 89 -6.03 6.83 -2.68
CA LYS A 89 -7.08 6.85 -3.71
C LYS A 89 -6.59 6.16 -4.98
N LEU A 90 -7.11 4.98 -5.26
CA LEU A 90 -6.85 4.24 -6.48
C LEU A 90 -7.65 4.82 -7.64
N ASN A 91 -7.07 4.80 -8.82
CA ASN A 91 -7.78 5.05 -10.07
C ASN A 91 -8.49 3.76 -10.52
N PRO A 92 -9.61 3.87 -11.26
CA PRO A 92 -10.34 2.69 -11.74
C PRO A 92 -9.67 1.99 -12.92
N GLU A 93 -8.65 2.62 -13.52
CA GLU A 93 -7.95 2.08 -14.68
C GLU A 93 -7.23 0.77 -14.36
N PRO A 94 -7.08 -0.14 -15.35
CA PRO A 94 -6.27 -1.33 -15.17
C PRO A 94 -4.82 -1.01 -14.82
N ILE A 95 -4.28 -1.75 -13.87
CA ILE A 95 -2.87 -1.70 -13.49
C ILE A 95 -2.18 -2.86 -14.19
N VAL A 96 -1.26 -2.56 -15.10
CA VAL A 96 -0.64 -3.56 -15.97
C VAL A 96 0.87 -3.42 -15.92
N TRP A 97 1.57 -4.55 -15.82
CA TRP A 97 3.02 -4.60 -16.00
C TRP A 97 3.47 -5.93 -16.56
N ASP A 98 4.68 -5.95 -17.09
CA ASP A 98 5.35 -7.18 -17.51
C ASP A 98 6.27 -7.66 -16.38
N ASP A 99 5.85 -8.71 -15.69
CA ASP A 99 6.66 -9.35 -14.67
C ASP A 99 7.70 -10.27 -15.34
N MET A 100 8.95 -10.17 -14.89
CA MET A 100 10.07 -10.90 -15.53
C MET A 100 9.92 -12.44 -15.48
N ILE A 101 9.10 -12.96 -14.56
CA ILE A 101 8.87 -14.41 -14.39
C ILE A 101 7.46 -14.79 -14.82
N ARG A 102 6.45 -14.00 -14.43
CA ARG A 102 5.04 -14.32 -14.69
C ARG A 102 4.52 -13.79 -16.03
N GLY A 103 5.31 -12.97 -16.73
CA GLY A 103 4.86 -12.29 -17.93
C GLY A 103 3.85 -11.18 -17.60
N ARG A 104 2.91 -10.93 -18.51
CA ARG A 104 1.90 -9.88 -18.34
C ARG A 104 1.01 -10.14 -17.13
N VAL A 105 1.02 -9.21 -16.19
CA VAL A 105 0.14 -9.18 -15.01
C VAL A 105 -0.81 -7.99 -15.14
N GLU A 106 -2.08 -8.22 -14.82
CA GLU A 106 -3.12 -7.20 -14.92
C GLU A 106 -4.05 -7.26 -13.71
N PHE A 107 -4.31 -6.11 -13.09
CA PHE A 107 -5.29 -5.92 -12.04
C PHE A 107 -6.34 -4.92 -12.49
N ASP A 108 -7.60 -5.25 -12.31
CA ASP A 108 -8.72 -4.34 -12.50
C ASP A 108 -8.78 -3.36 -11.31
N GLY A 109 -8.35 -2.12 -11.53
CA GLY A 109 -8.32 -1.08 -10.48
C GLY A 109 -9.68 -0.82 -9.86
N SER A 110 -10.77 -1.03 -10.60
CA SER A 110 -12.14 -0.86 -10.09
C SER A 110 -12.54 -1.89 -9.03
N LYS A 111 -11.86 -3.03 -9.01
CA LYS A 111 -12.10 -4.13 -8.04
C LYS A 111 -11.16 -4.09 -6.84
N LEU A 112 -10.26 -3.13 -6.79
CA LEU A 112 -9.36 -2.93 -5.66
C LEU A 112 -9.93 -1.91 -4.69
N SER A 113 -9.85 -2.24 -3.40
CA SER A 113 -10.17 -1.29 -2.33
C SER A 113 -9.02 -0.33 -2.13
N ASP A 114 -9.32 0.96 -1.90
CA ASP A 114 -8.32 1.96 -1.55
C ASP A 114 -7.52 1.47 -0.32
N PRO A 115 -6.23 1.18 -0.45
CA PRO A 115 -5.46 0.60 0.63
C PRO A 115 -5.14 1.61 1.73
N VAL A 116 -5.12 1.13 2.97
CA VAL A 116 -4.61 1.92 4.09
C VAL A 116 -3.10 2.04 3.96
N MET A 117 -2.57 3.25 4.10
CA MET A 117 -1.13 3.56 4.07
C MET A 117 -0.60 3.95 5.45
N PHE A 118 -1.43 4.62 6.24
CA PHE A 118 -1.11 4.99 7.62
C PHE A 118 -2.27 4.58 8.53
N ARG A 119 -1.94 3.97 9.66
CA ARG A 119 -2.91 3.64 10.69
C ARG A 119 -3.22 4.87 11.55
N GLU A 120 -4.29 4.79 12.34
CA GLU A 120 -4.72 5.86 13.26
C GLU A 120 -3.68 6.17 14.36
N ASP A 121 -2.82 5.20 14.70
CA ASP A 121 -1.70 5.37 15.64
C ASP A 121 -0.47 6.02 14.99
N GLY A 122 -0.54 6.38 13.71
CA GLY A 122 0.55 6.99 12.94
C GLY A 122 1.52 5.99 12.31
N VAL A 123 1.32 4.68 12.54
CA VAL A 123 2.18 3.65 11.95
C VAL A 123 2.02 3.63 10.43
N VAL A 124 3.14 3.79 9.73
CA VAL A 124 3.23 3.63 8.27
C VAL A 124 3.17 2.14 7.91
N LEU A 125 2.37 1.79 6.91
CA LEU A 125 2.25 0.41 6.47
C LEU A 125 3.29 0.06 5.40
N PHE A 126 3.62 -1.24 5.33
CA PHE A 126 4.65 -1.83 4.47
C PHE A 126 4.61 -1.29 3.03
N THR A 127 3.45 -1.33 2.38
CA THR A 127 3.32 -0.92 0.97
C THR A 127 3.78 0.52 0.74
N PHE A 128 3.46 1.43 1.67
CA PHE A 128 3.87 2.83 1.56
C PHE A 128 5.36 3.00 1.85
N ALA A 129 5.83 2.47 2.98
CA ALA A 129 7.22 2.62 3.41
C ALA A 129 8.19 2.06 2.35
N THR A 130 7.92 0.85 1.84
CA THR A 130 8.77 0.26 0.80
C THR A 130 8.72 1.04 -0.51
N SER A 131 7.56 1.57 -0.93
CA SER A 131 7.50 2.38 -2.15
C SER A 131 8.33 3.65 -2.04
N VAL A 132 8.32 4.30 -0.87
CA VAL A 132 9.14 5.50 -0.64
C VAL A 132 10.62 5.15 -0.64
N ASP A 133 11.00 4.09 0.09
CA ASP A 133 12.39 3.64 0.16
C ASP A 133 12.92 3.25 -1.23
N ASP A 134 12.16 2.46 -1.98
CA ASP A 134 12.54 1.98 -3.31
C ASP A 134 12.70 3.15 -4.29
N GLY A 135 11.75 4.09 -4.30
CA GLY A 135 11.80 5.27 -5.16
C GLY A 135 13.01 6.16 -4.85
N GLU A 136 13.28 6.42 -3.57
CA GLU A 136 14.40 7.29 -3.16
C GLU A 136 15.77 6.63 -3.29
N MET A 137 15.84 5.32 -3.11
CA MET A 137 17.09 4.57 -3.33
C MET A 137 17.37 4.27 -4.80
N GLY A 138 16.43 4.61 -5.70
CA GLY A 138 16.57 4.32 -7.13
C GLY A 138 16.61 2.82 -7.41
N ILE A 139 15.80 2.04 -6.70
CA ILE A 139 15.73 0.58 -6.89
C ILE A 139 15.22 0.30 -8.30
N THR A 140 15.97 -0.47 -9.06
CA THR A 140 15.66 -0.79 -10.46
C THR A 140 14.97 -2.15 -10.62
N HIS A 141 15.17 -3.08 -9.68
CA HIS A 141 14.61 -4.43 -9.75
C HIS A 141 14.12 -4.90 -8.38
N ILE A 142 12.93 -5.49 -8.35
CA ILE A 142 12.32 -6.08 -7.16
C ILE A 142 12.09 -7.57 -7.43
N ILE A 143 12.75 -8.43 -6.65
CA ILE A 143 12.62 -9.90 -6.74
C ILE A 143 12.07 -10.40 -5.41
N ARG A 144 10.88 -11.03 -5.42
CA ARG A 144 10.19 -11.47 -4.19
C ARG A 144 9.17 -12.57 -4.44
N GLY A 145 8.55 -13.08 -3.38
CA GLY A 145 7.49 -14.08 -3.47
C GLY A 145 6.22 -13.55 -4.13
N ASP A 146 5.47 -14.44 -4.77
CA ASP A 146 4.23 -14.11 -5.50
C ASP A 146 3.04 -13.75 -4.60
N ASP A 147 3.13 -13.98 -3.30
CA ASP A 147 2.19 -13.47 -2.31
C ASP A 147 2.19 -11.92 -2.22
N HIS A 148 3.19 -11.28 -2.81
CA HIS A 148 3.28 -9.82 -2.93
C HIS A 148 2.72 -9.23 -4.24
N LEU A 149 2.11 -10.01 -5.14
CA LEU A 149 1.56 -9.51 -6.42
C LEU A 149 0.57 -8.36 -6.23
N THR A 150 -0.36 -8.48 -5.28
CA THR A 150 -1.32 -7.39 -5.00
C THR A 150 -0.62 -6.15 -4.43
N ASN A 151 0.47 -6.33 -3.68
CA ASN A 151 1.27 -5.20 -3.19
C ASN A 151 2.00 -4.51 -4.35
N ALA A 152 2.50 -5.26 -5.34
CA ALA A 152 3.11 -4.71 -6.55
C ALA A 152 2.17 -3.75 -7.27
N ALA A 153 0.91 -4.15 -7.49
CA ALA A 153 -0.10 -3.29 -8.11
C ALA A 153 -0.30 -1.97 -7.33
N ARG A 154 -0.33 -2.03 -6.00
CA ARG A 154 -0.48 -0.84 -5.14
C ARG A 154 0.76 0.04 -5.15
N GLN A 155 1.95 -0.55 -5.17
CA GLN A 155 3.23 0.18 -5.20
C GLN A 155 3.42 0.93 -6.52
N GLN A 156 3.07 0.31 -7.66
CA GLN A 156 3.14 1.00 -8.95
C GLN A 156 2.36 2.31 -8.98
N ILE A 157 1.17 2.32 -8.39
CA ILE A 157 0.35 3.54 -8.34
C ILE A 157 0.99 4.61 -7.45
N ILE A 158 1.73 4.21 -6.41
CA ILE A 158 2.46 5.16 -5.56
C ILE A 158 3.66 5.74 -6.32
N TYR A 159 4.44 4.90 -7.00
CA TYR A 159 5.56 5.37 -7.84
C TYR A 159 5.06 6.36 -8.90
N ASP A 160 3.99 6.01 -9.62
CA ASP A 160 3.36 6.89 -10.61
C ASP A 160 2.91 8.22 -10.01
N ALA A 161 2.22 8.19 -8.86
CA ALA A 161 1.76 9.40 -8.18
C ALA A 161 2.87 10.32 -7.69
N MET A 162 4.05 9.77 -7.44
CA MET A 162 5.26 10.49 -7.02
C MET A 162 6.17 10.87 -8.21
N GLY A 163 5.86 10.39 -9.41
CA GLY A 163 6.72 10.57 -10.58
C GLY A 163 8.06 9.83 -10.50
N TRP A 164 8.11 8.73 -9.75
CA TRP A 164 9.29 7.86 -9.66
C TRP A 164 9.28 6.80 -10.75
N ASP A 165 10.46 6.36 -11.15
CA ASP A 165 10.60 5.22 -12.05
C ASP A 165 10.04 3.95 -11.39
N ILE A 166 9.27 3.17 -12.16
CA ILE A 166 8.70 1.91 -11.69
C ILE A 166 9.76 0.81 -11.84
N PRO A 167 10.19 0.14 -10.75
CA PRO A 167 11.14 -0.96 -10.83
C PRO A 167 10.63 -2.13 -11.66
N SER A 168 11.52 -2.83 -12.35
CA SER A 168 11.22 -4.13 -12.97
C SER A 168 10.90 -5.14 -11.88
N MET A 169 9.81 -5.89 -12.02
CA MET A 169 9.33 -6.80 -10.98
C MET A 169 9.48 -8.26 -11.38
N SER A 170 9.84 -9.10 -10.41
CA SER A 170 9.95 -10.55 -10.54
C SER A 170 9.27 -11.22 -9.35
N HIS A 171 8.19 -11.95 -9.61
CA HIS A 171 7.45 -12.65 -8.57
C HIS A 171 7.68 -14.16 -8.68
N ILE A 172 8.46 -14.69 -7.74
CA ILE A 172 8.87 -16.11 -7.68
C ILE A 172 7.75 -16.89 -6.96
N PRO A 173 7.37 -18.08 -7.43
CA PRO A 173 6.46 -18.96 -6.72
C PRO A 173 6.96 -19.28 -5.31
N LEU A 174 6.05 -19.34 -4.34
CA LEU A 174 6.40 -19.70 -2.97
C LEU A 174 6.89 -21.14 -2.90
N ILE A 175 7.93 -21.36 -2.10
CA ILE A 175 8.41 -22.70 -1.77
C ILE A 175 7.54 -23.23 -0.64
N HIS A 176 6.89 -24.38 -0.90
CA HIS A 176 6.06 -25.06 0.09
C HIS A 176 6.77 -26.33 0.56
N GLY A 177 6.54 -26.69 1.83
CA GLY A 177 6.93 -27.99 2.36
C GLY A 177 6.12 -29.13 1.72
N ALA A 178 6.49 -30.37 2.01
CA ALA A 178 5.76 -31.55 1.52
C ALA A 178 4.30 -31.61 2.00
N ASP A 179 3.96 -30.91 3.06
CA ASP A 179 2.61 -30.72 3.64
C ASP A 179 1.84 -29.58 3.01
N GLY A 180 2.42 -28.85 2.04
CA GLY A 180 1.83 -27.67 1.41
C GLY A 180 1.87 -26.39 2.28
N ALA A 181 2.49 -26.41 3.44
CA ALA A 181 2.71 -25.22 4.26
C ALA A 181 3.90 -24.38 3.75
N LYS A 182 3.86 -23.04 4.04
CA LYS A 182 4.96 -22.10 3.76
C LYS A 182 6.19 -22.43 4.62
#